data_06dba9ed53d6b8eb5c0a57a6fd4a2a00
#
_entry.id   06dba9ed53d6b8eb5c0a57a6fd4a2a00
#
_cell.length_a   1.000
_cell.length_b   1.000
_cell.length_c   1.000
_cell.angle_alpha   90.00
_cell.angle_beta   90.00
_cell.angle_gamma   90.00
#
_symmetry.space_group_name_H-M   'P 1'
#
loop_
_entity.id
_entity.type
_entity.pdbx_description
1 polymer ?
#
loop_
_entity_poly.entity_id
_entity_poly.type
_entity_poly.pdbx_seq_one_letter_code
_entity_poly.pdbx_strand_id
1 'polypeptide(L)'
;MEKIFKNYNILIDQFNKNKSLVEEYFYYIITVSLFMNEERLIINQEVYDYLFVELIKKMNNGSLGSLSDYKDYYSRLNVHSINAEIIKYLKDAKNNLVNPTALGSAILEFKKLTSINRKGWIIRAVPECYYESDAIHTMQMIALISMLCASKKISIETPKKIYEMILIHEIGEIVAGDIMEIDPQHKNKNILEELGVRRTFESIECGEYFINLWEEFESKRTVIARLAYEIDKLDAVLKANYLTHELNRIDLIKDFFDYEEKRNTFVSSEVKPLFEIVRSLNFK
;
A
#
# COMPACT_ATOMS: atom_id res chain seq x y z
N MET A 1 -18.11 7.66 4.90
CA MET A 1 -17.01 8.05 4.01
C MET A 1 -16.29 9.31 4.50
N GLU A 2 -16.97 10.40 4.84
CA GLU A 2 -16.31 11.63 5.37
C GLU A 2 -15.36 11.38 6.53
N LYS A 3 -15.72 10.49 7.45
CA LYS A 3 -14.85 10.08 8.56
C LYS A 3 -13.57 9.39 8.10
N ILE A 4 -13.68 8.51 7.10
CA ILE A 4 -12.51 7.85 6.48
C ILE A 4 -11.62 8.90 5.83
N PHE A 5 -12.18 9.80 5.04
CA PHE A 5 -11.47 10.89 4.38
C PHE A 5 -10.69 11.75 5.39
N LYS A 6 -11.36 12.20 6.47
CA LYS A 6 -10.71 13.00 7.52
C LYS A 6 -9.56 12.26 8.19
N ASN A 7 -9.78 11.01 8.59
CA ASN A 7 -8.77 10.21 9.26
C ASN A 7 -7.60 9.88 8.35
N TYR A 8 -7.87 9.66 7.07
CA TYR A 8 -6.83 9.40 6.09
C TYR A 8 -5.92 10.62 5.86
N ASN A 9 -6.46 11.83 5.78
CA ASN A 9 -5.65 13.05 5.68
C ASN A 9 -4.73 13.26 6.90
N ILE A 10 -5.22 12.98 8.11
CA ILE A 10 -4.40 13.00 9.32
C ILE A 10 -3.27 11.96 9.22
N LEU A 11 -3.57 10.81 8.66
CA LEU A 11 -2.61 9.70 8.55
C LEU A 11 -1.52 10.01 7.51
N ILE A 12 -1.85 10.63 6.39
CA ILE A 12 -0.85 11.11 5.42
C ILE A 12 0.15 12.06 6.11
N ASP A 13 -0.33 13.01 6.92
CA ASP A 13 0.54 13.92 7.66
C ASP A 13 1.46 13.17 8.65
N GLN A 14 0.91 12.19 9.37
CA GLN A 14 1.69 11.34 10.28
C GLN A 14 2.75 10.52 9.53
N PHE A 15 2.42 9.97 8.37
CA PHE A 15 3.36 9.21 7.54
C PHE A 15 4.49 10.09 7.01
N ASN A 16 4.18 11.30 6.55
CA ASN A 16 5.20 12.27 6.12
C ASN A 16 6.20 12.60 7.23
N LYS A 17 5.75 12.67 8.49
CA LYS A 17 6.61 12.95 9.66
C LYS A 17 7.40 11.73 10.15
N ASN A 18 7.00 10.52 9.79
CA ASN A 18 7.57 9.26 10.32
C ASN A 18 8.02 8.30 9.23
N LYS A 19 8.51 8.78 8.08
CA LYS A 19 8.83 7.98 6.89
C LYS A 19 9.63 6.71 7.20
N SER A 20 10.76 6.85 7.91
CA SER A 20 11.63 5.69 8.24
C SER A 20 10.90 4.62 9.05
N LEU A 21 10.00 5.02 9.96
CA LEU A 21 9.21 4.07 10.73
C LEU A 21 8.16 3.38 9.87
N VAL A 22 7.52 4.10 8.95
CA VAL A 22 6.55 3.55 8.00
C VAL A 22 7.23 2.51 7.10
N GLU A 23 8.43 2.81 6.58
CA GLU A 23 9.23 1.90 5.76
C GLU A 23 9.73 0.68 6.55
N GLU A 24 10.05 0.82 7.83
CA GLU A 24 10.38 -0.32 8.71
C GLU A 24 9.17 -1.26 8.83
N TYR A 25 7.96 -0.73 9.04
CA TYR A 25 6.74 -1.54 9.15
C TYR A 25 6.28 -2.13 7.81
N PHE A 26 6.50 -1.45 6.70
CA PHE A 26 6.35 -2.04 5.36
C PHE A 26 7.20 -3.30 5.24
N TYR A 27 8.46 -3.23 5.61
CA TYR A 27 9.36 -4.38 5.59
C TYR A 27 8.88 -5.52 6.53
N TYR A 28 8.34 -5.19 7.69
CA TYR A 28 7.77 -6.20 8.60
C TYR A 28 6.56 -6.90 8.02
N ILE A 29 5.64 -6.16 7.42
CA ILE A 29 4.43 -6.72 6.80
C ILE A 29 4.79 -7.64 5.64
N ILE A 30 5.70 -7.24 4.77
CA ILE A 30 6.20 -8.07 3.66
C ILE A 30 6.86 -9.34 4.20
N THR A 31 7.74 -9.19 5.18
CA THR A 31 8.45 -10.34 5.79
C THR A 31 7.44 -11.36 6.30
N VAL A 32 6.46 -10.94 7.07
CA VAL A 32 5.42 -11.83 7.61
C VAL A 32 4.60 -12.45 6.49
N SER A 33 4.18 -11.68 5.49
CA SER A 33 3.40 -12.17 4.37
C SER A 33 4.12 -13.28 3.61
N LEU A 34 5.38 -13.06 3.23
CA LEU A 34 6.17 -14.03 2.47
C LEU A 34 6.46 -15.29 3.29
N PHE A 35 6.88 -15.16 4.55
CA PHE A 35 7.14 -16.33 5.41
C PHE A 35 5.91 -17.19 5.62
N MET A 36 4.76 -16.58 5.93
CA MET A 36 3.54 -17.34 6.19
C MET A 36 3.04 -18.04 4.93
N ASN A 37 3.20 -17.46 3.74
CA ASN A 37 2.86 -18.14 2.49
C ASN A 37 3.84 -19.26 2.15
N GLU A 38 5.14 -19.07 2.37
CA GLU A 38 6.17 -20.10 2.16
C GLU A 38 5.93 -21.31 3.06
N GLU A 39 5.61 -21.10 4.32
CA GLU A 39 5.29 -22.15 5.30
C GLU A 39 3.85 -22.69 5.15
N ARG A 40 3.08 -22.21 4.16
CA ARG A 40 1.68 -22.58 3.91
C ARG A 40 0.76 -22.40 5.12
N LEU A 41 1.05 -21.42 5.94
CA LEU A 41 0.24 -21.10 7.12
C LEU A 41 -1.01 -20.33 6.74
N ILE A 42 -2.05 -20.43 7.57
CA ILE A 42 -3.29 -19.69 7.38
C ILE A 42 -3.05 -18.24 7.79
N ILE A 43 -2.97 -17.35 6.79
CA ILE A 43 -2.99 -15.91 7.01
C ILE A 43 -4.42 -15.43 6.85
N ASN A 44 -4.88 -14.62 7.79
CA ASN A 44 -6.09 -13.81 7.62
C ASN A 44 -5.71 -12.32 7.61
N GLN A 45 -6.66 -11.45 7.26
CA GLN A 45 -6.44 -10.00 7.23
C GLN A 45 -6.02 -9.42 8.59
N GLU A 46 -6.39 -10.09 9.69
CA GLU A 46 -6.11 -9.60 11.05
C GLU A 46 -4.62 -9.40 11.31
N VAL A 47 -3.75 -10.18 10.65
CA VAL A 47 -2.30 -10.04 10.75
C VAL A 47 -1.85 -8.69 10.19
N TYR A 48 -2.35 -8.32 9.03
CA TYR A 48 -2.02 -7.05 8.38
C TYR A 48 -2.57 -5.85 9.17
N ASP A 49 -3.83 -5.94 9.58
CA ASP A 49 -4.46 -4.92 10.43
C ASP A 49 -3.74 -4.75 11.76
N TYR A 50 -3.29 -5.86 12.37
CA TYR A 50 -2.51 -5.82 13.60
C TYR A 50 -1.19 -5.06 13.43
N LEU A 51 -0.39 -5.42 12.42
CA LEU A 51 0.89 -4.74 12.17
C LEU A 51 0.69 -3.27 11.84
N PHE A 52 -0.34 -2.95 11.08
CA PHE A 52 -0.71 -1.57 10.79
C PHE A 52 -1.08 -0.79 12.07
N VAL A 53 -1.88 -1.38 12.96
CA VAL A 53 -2.26 -0.75 14.24
C VAL A 53 -1.05 -0.55 15.14
N GLU A 54 -0.10 -1.50 15.18
CA GLU A 54 1.14 -1.33 15.95
C GLU A 54 1.99 -0.17 15.40
N LEU A 55 2.08 0.01 14.10
CA LEU A 55 2.69 1.20 13.50
C LEU A 55 2.03 2.48 14.01
N ILE A 56 0.69 2.57 13.96
CA ILE A 56 -0.05 3.75 14.40
C ILE A 56 0.19 4.03 15.89
N LYS A 57 0.14 3.00 16.73
CA LYS A 57 0.44 3.16 18.16
C LYS A 57 1.86 3.65 18.39
N LYS A 58 2.84 3.13 17.64
CA LYS A 58 4.23 3.54 17.78
C LYS A 58 4.43 5.01 17.38
N MET A 59 3.78 5.48 16.31
CA MET A 59 3.79 6.89 15.92
C MET A 59 3.11 7.82 16.95
N ASN A 60 2.14 7.32 17.71
CA ASN A 60 1.30 8.09 18.61
C ASN A 60 1.48 7.73 20.10
N ASN A 61 2.67 7.31 20.52
CA ASN A 61 3.00 7.00 21.94
C ASN A 61 2.00 6.03 22.60
N GLY A 62 1.62 4.96 21.90
CA GLY A 62 0.73 3.91 22.41
C GLY A 62 -0.77 4.14 22.15
N SER A 63 -1.17 5.27 21.58
CA SER A 63 -2.57 5.55 21.23
C SER A 63 -2.91 5.16 19.80
N LEU A 64 -4.20 4.96 19.50
CA LEU A 64 -4.66 4.73 18.13
C LEU A 64 -4.65 6.00 17.26
N GLY A 65 -4.40 7.19 17.82
CA GLY A 65 -4.35 8.43 17.06
C GLY A 65 -5.55 8.61 16.12
N SER A 66 -5.27 8.74 14.84
CA SER A 66 -6.28 8.88 13.78
C SER A 66 -7.22 7.68 13.62
N LEU A 67 -6.86 6.51 14.17
CA LEU A 67 -7.69 5.30 14.16
C LEU A 67 -8.55 5.12 15.41
N SER A 68 -8.57 6.08 16.33
CA SER A 68 -9.37 6.00 17.56
C SER A 68 -10.86 5.71 17.29
N ASP A 69 -11.36 6.18 16.17
CA ASP A 69 -12.72 5.97 15.70
C ASP A 69 -13.05 4.50 15.37
N TYR A 70 -12.04 3.66 15.17
CA TYR A 70 -12.15 2.25 14.83
C TYR A 70 -11.71 1.34 15.99
N LYS A 71 -11.65 1.88 17.20
CA LYS A 71 -11.18 1.16 18.39
C LYS A 71 -11.87 -0.19 18.58
N ASP A 72 -13.20 -0.24 18.39
CA ASP A 72 -13.98 -1.46 18.58
C ASP A 72 -13.62 -2.56 17.55
N TYR A 73 -13.24 -2.16 16.32
CA TYR A 73 -12.76 -3.09 15.31
C TYR A 73 -11.39 -3.65 15.71
N TYR A 74 -10.42 -2.77 15.95
CA TYR A 74 -9.04 -3.17 16.23
C TYR A 74 -8.87 -3.87 17.60
N SER A 75 -9.76 -3.63 18.57
CA SER A 75 -9.72 -4.32 19.87
C SER A 75 -10.14 -5.79 19.79
N ARG A 76 -10.81 -6.19 18.71
CA ARG A 76 -11.22 -7.59 18.46
C ARG A 76 -10.14 -8.45 17.84
N LEU A 77 -9.05 -7.83 17.34
CA LEU A 77 -7.92 -8.58 16.79
C LEU A 77 -7.34 -9.50 17.87
N ASN A 78 -7.18 -10.78 17.56
CA ASN A 78 -6.65 -11.76 18.50
C ASN A 78 -5.13 -11.61 18.66
N VAL A 79 -4.73 -10.61 19.43
CA VAL A 79 -3.35 -10.12 19.54
C VAL A 79 -2.39 -11.17 20.10
N HIS A 80 -2.86 -12.10 20.97
CA HIS A 80 -1.96 -13.02 21.66
C HIS A 80 -1.40 -14.13 20.78
N SER A 81 -2.22 -14.74 19.92
CA SER A 81 -1.75 -15.76 18.96
C SER A 81 -0.92 -15.13 17.84
N ILE A 82 -1.36 -13.99 17.33
CA ILE A 82 -0.68 -13.25 16.26
C ILE A 82 0.73 -12.80 16.73
N ASN A 83 0.87 -12.25 17.93
CA ASN A 83 2.16 -11.74 18.43
C ASN A 83 3.26 -12.82 18.48
N ALA A 84 2.95 -14.02 18.95
CA ALA A 84 3.94 -15.07 19.07
C ALA A 84 4.47 -15.55 17.70
N GLU A 85 3.58 -15.70 16.74
CA GLU A 85 3.94 -16.08 15.36
C GLU A 85 4.73 -14.97 14.65
N ILE A 86 4.23 -13.74 14.67
CA ILE A 86 4.91 -12.60 14.05
C ILE A 86 6.31 -12.40 14.64
N ILE A 87 6.47 -12.45 15.97
CA ILE A 87 7.78 -12.32 16.60
C ILE A 87 8.73 -13.45 16.16
N LYS A 88 8.21 -14.67 16.01
CA LYS A 88 8.99 -15.79 15.47
C LYS A 88 9.48 -15.48 14.06
N TYR A 89 8.57 -15.09 13.13
CA TYR A 89 8.93 -14.79 11.73
C TYR A 89 9.89 -13.60 11.60
N LEU A 90 9.69 -12.54 12.36
CA LEU A 90 10.62 -11.40 12.34
C LEU A 90 12.02 -11.78 12.85
N LYS A 91 12.12 -12.69 13.83
CA LYS A 91 13.40 -13.23 14.28
C LYS A 91 14.03 -14.12 13.22
N ASP A 92 13.26 -14.98 12.58
CA ASP A 92 13.72 -15.87 11.52
C ASP A 92 14.16 -15.08 10.29
N ALA A 93 13.44 -14.02 9.91
CA ALA A 93 13.84 -13.09 8.86
C ALA A 93 15.18 -12.40 9.16
N LYS A 94 15.37 -11.95 10.40
CA LYS A 94 16.64 -11.35 10.83
C LYS A 94 17.81 -12.33 10.71
N ASN A 95 17.59 -13.61 11.02
CA ASN A 95 18.61 -14.66 10.90
C ASN A 95 18.88 -15.02 9.44
N ASN A 96 17.86 -15.03 8.59
CA ASN A 96 17.99 -15.32 7.16
C ASN A 96 18.71 -14.20 6.39
N LEU A 97 18.71 -12.97 6.88
CA LEU A 97 19.51 -11.87 6.32
C LEU A 97 21.03 -12.10 6.51
N VAL A 98 21.43 -12.92 7.47
CA VAL A 98 22.85 -13.27 7.69
C VAL A 98 23.30 -14.39 6.74
N ASN A 99 22.37 -15.30 6.35
CA ASN A 99 22.60 -16.34 5.33
C ASN A 99 21.42 -16.29 4.35
N PRO A 100 21.52 -15.57 3.23
CA PRO A 100 20.39 -15.36 2.34
C PRO A 100 19.89 -16.67 1.72
N THR A 101 18.76 -17.15 2.23
CA THR A 101 17.92 -18.12 1.54
C THR A 101 17.25 -17.41 0.35
N ALA A 102 16.65 -18.17 -0.57
CA ALA A 102 15.85 -17.61 -1.65
C ALA A 102 14.77 -16.63 -1.10
N LEU A 103 14.09 -17.03 -0.02
CA LEU A 103 13.11 -16.21 0.67
C LEU A 103 13.71 -14.91 1.24
N GLY A 104 14.86 -15.02 1.92
CA GLY A 104 15.58 -13.83 2.43
C GLY A 104 15.99 -12.87 1.31
N SER A 105 16.39 -13.39 0.16
CA SER A 105 16.70 -12.60 -1.04
C SER A 105 15.46 -11.90 -1.59
N ALA A 106 14.33 -12.58 -1.67
CA ALA A 106 13.05 -11.99 -2.09
C ALA A 106 12.64 -10.83 -1.16
N ILE A 107 12.73 -11.02 0.16
CA ILE A 107 12.43 -9.98 1.15
C ILE A 107 13.35 -8.74 0.96
N LEU A 108 14.63 -8.95 0.66
CA LEU A 108 15.58 -7.86 0.40
C LEU A 108 15.26 -7.07 -0.88
N GLU A 109 14.67 -7.71 -1.91
CA GLU A 109 14.24 -6.98 -3.10
C GLU A 109 13.18 -5.93 -2.74
N PHE A 110 12.23 -6.23 -1.87
CA PHE A 110 11.23 -5.26 -1.40
C PHE A 110 11.83 -4.03 -0.70
N LYS A 111 12.99 -4.18 -0.06
CA LYS A 111 13.68 -3.04 0.55
C LYS A 111 14.03 -1.95 -0.47
N LYS A 112 14.21 -2.30 -1.74
CA LYS A 112 14.52 -1.31 -2.78
C LYS A 112 13.39 -0.33 -3.02
N LEU A 113 12.13 -0.74 -2.78
CA LEU A 113 10.96 0.14 -2.91
C LEU A 113 11.00 1.35 -1.94
N THR A 114 11.77 1.28 -0.86
CA THR A 114 11.98 2.43 0.04
C THR A 114 12.85 3.53 -0.59
N SER A 115 13.55 3.22 -1.68
CA SER A 115 14.45 4.16 -2.38
C SER A 115 13.89 4.63 -3.73
N ILE A 116 12.76 4.11 -4.17
CA ILE A 116 12.08 4.52 -5.41
C ILE A 116 11.03 5.57 -5.04
N ASN A 117 11.27 6.82 -5.41
CA ASN A 117 10.33 7.90 -5.18
C ASN A 117 9.32 8.01 -6.33
N ARG A 118 8.06 8.23 -5.99
CA ARG A 118 6.96 8.46 -6.94
C ARG A 118 7.24 9.68 -7.80
N LYS A 119 7.58 9.47 -9.08
CA LYS A 119 7.93 10.53 -10.05
C LYS A 119 6.82 11.53 -10.26
N GLY A 120 5.58 11.13 -10.06
CA GLY A 120 4.41 12.00 -10.17
C GLY A 120 4.52 13.27 -9.33
N TRP A 121 5.13 13.20 -8.16
CA TRP A 121 5.36 14.36 -7.29
C TRP A 121 6.56 15.18 -7.74
N ILE A 122 7.63 14.52 -8.21
CA ILE A 122 8.86 15.18 -8.67
C ILE A 122 8.58 16.08 -9.87
N ILE A 123 7.90 15.56 -10.89
CA ILE A 123 7.61 16.33 -12.13
C ILE A 123 6.64 17.48 -11.90
N ARG A 124 5.83 17.42 -10.83
CA ARG A 124 4.94 18.51 -10.43
C ARG A 124 5.61 19.50 -9.49
N ALA A 125 6.93 19.41 -9.31
CA ALA A 125 7.72 20.26 -8.43
C ALA A 125 7.13 20.37 -7.01
N VAL A 126 6.65 19.27 -6.47
CA VAL A 126 6.32 19.14 -5.05
C VAL A 126 7.62 19.21 -4.27
N PRO A 127 7.70 19.89 -3.10
CA PRO A 127 8.91 19.91 -2.30
C PRO A 127 9.33 18.50 -1.82
N GLU A 128 10.63 18.22 -1.81
CA GLU A 128 11.20 16.91 -1.49
C GLU A 128 10.74 16.33 -0.13
N CYS A 129 10.49 17.21 0.86
CA CYS A 129 9.98 16.76 2.17
C CYS A 129 8.64 16.04 2.10
N TYR A 130 7.87 16.23 1.01
CA TYR A 130 6.60 15.56 0.76
C TYR A 130 6.70 14.36 -0.19
N TYR A 131 7.89 14.06 -0.74
CA TYR A 131 8.06 12.87 -1.56
C TYR A 131 7.76 11.62 -0.74
N GLU A 132 7.18 10.64 -1.39
CA GLU A 132 6.94 9.32 -0.85
C GLU A 132 7.62 8.28 -1.73
N SER A 133 8.14 7.23 -1.07
CA SER A 133 8.61 6.04 -1.76
C SER A 133 7.42 5.12 -2.10
N ASP A 134 7.64 4.17 -3.01
CA ASP A 134 6.65 3.12 -3.33
C ASP A 134 6.26 2.33 -2.07
N ALA A 135 7.20 2.14 -1.14
CA ALA A 135 6.93 1.52 0.16
C ALA A 135 5.94 2.34 1.00
N ILE A 136 6.10 3.67 1.07
CA ILE A 136 5.19 4.57 1.81
C ILE A 136 3.82 4.59 1.13
N HIS A 137 3.76 4.69 -0.19
CA HIS A 137 2.53 4.60 -0.97
C HIS A 137 1.78 3.29 -0.68
N THR A 138 2.47 2.15 -0.73
CA THR A 138 1.88 0.85 -0.39
C THR A 138 1.30 0.84 1.02
N MET A 139 1.99 1.41 2.01
CA MET A 139 1.49 1.51 3.38
C MET A 139 0.29 2.46 3.51
N GLN A 140 0.20 3.50 2.69
CA GLN A 140 -0.98 4.36 2.61
C GLN A 140 -2.19 3.59 2.06
N MET A 141 -1.99 2.77 1.03
CA MET A 141 -3.04 1.87 0.52
C MET A 141 -3.50 0.85 1.58
N ILE A 142 -2.57 0.25 2.33
CA ILE A 142 -2.88 -0.64 3.48
C ILE A 142 -3.73 0.09 4.51
N ALA A 143 -3.40 1.32 4.83
CA ALA A 143 -4.19 2.15 5.74
C ALA A 143 -5.61 2.39 5.22
N LEU A 144 -5.75 2.70 3.94
CA LEU A 144 -7.04 2.97 3.32
C LEU A 144 -7.93 1.73 3.33
N ILE A 145 -7.40 0.56 2.91
CA ILE A 145 -8.16 -0.69 2.92
C ILE A 145 -8.55 -1.10 4.35
N SER A 146 -7.65 -0.97 5.33
CA SER A 146 -7.94 -1.27 6.75
C SER A 146 -9.09 -0.39 7.29
N MET A 147 -9.08 0.92 7.00
CA MET A 147 -10.18 1.80 7.40
C MET A 147 -11.51 1.47 6.71
N LEU A 148 -11.47 1.08 5.44
CA LEU A 148 -12.66 0.66 4.69
C LEU A 148 -13.23 -0.64 5.28
N CYS A 149 -12.41 -1.62 5.61
CA CYS A 149 -12.79 -2.87 6.28
C CYS A 149 -13.37 -2.57 7.69
N ALA A 150 -12.68 -1.79 8.49
CA ALA A 150 -13.12 -1.40 9.84
C ALA A 150 -14.46 -0.66 9.84
N SER A 151 -14.75 0.09 8.76
CA SER A 151 -16.01 0.80 8.55
C SER A 151 -17.12 -0.08 7.94
N LYS A 152 -16.84 -1.38 7.71
CA LYS A 152 -17.75 -2.32 7.03
C LYS A 152 -18.23 -1.80 5.64
N LYS A 153 -17.36 -1.05 4.96
CA LYS A 153 -17.62 -0.55 3.60
C LYS A 153 -17.18 -1.54 2.54
N ILE A 154 -16.29 -2.45 2.90
CA ILE A 154 -15.84 -3.54 2.05
C ILE A 154 -16.36 -4.84 2.65
N SER A 155 -17.13 -5.57 1.86
CA SER A 155 -17.54 -6.95 2.11
C SER A 155 -16.80 -7.82 1.09
N ILE A 156 -15.59 -8.25 1.44
CA ILE A 156 -14.77 -9.13 0.58
C ILE A 156 -14.73 -10.50 1.24
N GLU A 157 -15.04 -11.55 0.47
CA GLU A 157 -14.94 -12.93 0.95
C GLU A 157 -13.51 -13.38 1.25
N THR A 158 -12.52 -12.71 0.63
CA THR A 158 -11.09 -13.01 0.80
C THR A 158 -10.28 -11.73 1.04
N PRO A 159 -10.43 -11.08 2.21
CA PRO A 159 -9.73 -9.82 2.49
C PRO A 159 -8.20 -9.96 2.41
N LYS A 160 -7.63 -11.12 2.79
CA LYS A 160 -6.21 -11.43 2.66
C LYS A 160 -5.68 -11.09 1.27
N LYS A 161 -6.37 -11.54 0.23
CA LYS A 161 -5.91 -11.43 -1.16
C LYS A 161 -5.70 -9.97 -1.61
N ILE A 162 -6.57 -9.05 -1.18
CA ILE A 162 -6.41 -7.63 -1.55
C ILE A 162 -5.22 -7.00 -0.82
N TYR A 163 -4.96 -7.37 0.45
CA TYR A 163 -3.77 -6.90 1.17
C TYR A 163 -2.49 -7.38 0.49
N GLU A 164 -2.41 -8.66 0.15
CA GLU A 164 -1.23 -9.21 -0.53
C GLU A 164 -1.04 -8.63 -1.93
N MET A 165 -2.13 -8.40 -2.68
CA MET A 165 -2.09 -7.73 -3.98
C MET A 165 -1.54 -6.31 -3.85
N ILE A 166 -2.03 -5.53 -2.86
CA ILE A 166 -1.51 -4.19 -2.56
C ILE A 166 -0.03 -4.24 -2.15
N LEU A 167 0.39 -5.22 -1.34
CA LEU A 167 1.76 -5.32 -0.89
C LEU A 167 2.77 -5.54 -2.01
N ILE A 168 2.37 -6.23 -3.09
CA ILE A 168 3.29 -6.64 -4.16
C ILE A 168 3.15 -5.82 -5.45
N HIS A 169 2.15 -4.95 -5.58
CA HIS A 169 1.82 -4.33 -6.86
C HIS A 169 2.95 -3.49 -7.46
N GLU A 170 3.79 -2.86 -6.63
CA GLU A 170 4.92 -2.05 -7.09
C GLU A 170 6.25 -2.83 -7.19
N ILE A 171 6.26 -4.16 -6.90
CA ILE A 171 7.54 -4.90 -6.87
C ILE A 171 8.24 -4.95 -8.22
N GLY A 172 7.52 -4.83 -9.33
CA GLY A 172 8.09 -4.72 -10.67
C GLY A 172 8.99 -3.51 -10.84
N GLU A 173 8.74 -2.43 -10.12
CA GLU A 173 9.49 -1.18 -10.21
C GLU A 173 10.93 -1.28 -9.67
N ILE A 174 11.29 -2.33 -8.95
CA ILE A 174 12.70 -2.57 -8.55
C ILE A 174 13.66 -2.70 -9.74
N VAL A 175 13.16 -3.05 -10.93
CA VAL A 175 13.90 -3.12 -12.19
C VAL A 175 13.52 -1.99 -13.11
N ALA A 176 12.23 -1.69 -13.24
CA ALA A 176 11.72 -0.64 -14.13
C ALA A 176 11.99 0.77 -13.58
N GLY A 177 11.94 0.96 -12.27
CA GLY A 177 11.73 2.26 -11.64
C GLY A 177 10.31 2.76 -11.87
N ASP A 178 9.91 3.85 -11.23
CA ASP A 178 8.61 4.49 -11.49
C ASP A 178 8.60 5.12 -12.91
N ILE A 179 8.08 4.38 -13.88
CA ILE A 179 7.98 4.81 -15.29
C ILE A 179 6.59 5.40 -15.54
N MET A 180 6.55 6.68 -15.88
CA MET A 180 5.32 7.40 -16.22
C MET A 180 4.96 7.26 -17.71
N GLU A 181 3.70 7.52 -18.09
CA GLU A 181 3.22 7.46 -19.48
C GLU A 181 3.98 8.40 -20.44
N ILE A 182 4.51 9.51 -19.92
CA ILE A 182 5.30 10.47 -20.69
C ILE A 182 6.77 10.04 -20.90
N ASP A 183 7.20 8.99 -20.20
CA ASP A 183 8.58 8.51 -20.26
C ASP A 183 8.83 7.76 -21.58
N PRO A 184 9.92 8.01 -22.31
CA PRO A 184 10.26 7.26 -23.53
C PRO A 184 10.36 5.75 -23.32
N GLN A 185 10.68 5.30 -22.11
CA GLN A 185 10.75 3.87 -21.75
C GLN A 185 9.39 3.24 -21.46
N HIS A 186 8.31 4.01 -21.42
CA HIS A 186 6.96 3.51 -21.09
C HIS A 186 6.52 2.31 -21.93
N LYS A 187 6.92 2.27 -23.21
CA LYS A 187 6.66 1.13 -24.12
C LYS A 187 7.23 -0.20 -23.63
N ASN A 188 8.26 -0.17 -22.78
CA ASN A 188 8.92 -1.35 -22.22
C ASN A 188 8.54 -1.58 -20.76
N LYS A 189 7.68 -0.73 -20.15
CA LYS A 189 7.33 -0.75 -18.74
C LYS A 189 6.90 -2.16 -18.30
N ASN A 190 5.91 -2.74 -18.96
CA ASN A 190 5.37 -4.05 -18.57
C ASN A 190 6.43 -5.16 -18.61
N ILE A 191 7.35 -5.15 -19.60
CA ILE A 191 8.42 -6.14 -19.68
C ILE A 191 9.41 -5.98 -18.53
N LEU A 192 9.77 -4.74 -18.19
CA LEU A 192 10.71 -4.45 -17.11
C LEU A 192 10.11 -4.78 -15.75
N GLU A 193 8.83 -4.48 -15.54
CA GLU A 193 8.11 -4.83 -14.32
C GLU A 193 7.98 -6.35 -14.16
N GLU A 194 7.61 -7.08 -15.22
CA GLU A 194 7.57 -8.54 -15.18
C GLU A 194 8.93 -9.15 -14.82
N LEU A 195 10.03 -8.60 -15.34
CA LEU A 195 11.37 -9.01 -14.93
C LEU A 195 11.63 -8.79 -13.44
N GLY A 196 11.19 -7.67 -12.89
CA GLY A 196 11.29 -7.38 -11.46
C GLY A 196 10.52 -8.37 -10.59
N VAL A 197 9.29 -8.67 -10.99
CA VAL A 197 8.42 -9.65 -10.34
C VAL A 197 9.04 -11.05 -10.36
N ARG A 198 9.45 -11.54 -11.53
CA ARG A 198 10.08 -12.86 -11.68
C ARG A 198 11.36 -12.96 -10.88
N ARG A 199 12.23 -11.95 -10.99
CA ARG A 199 13.47 -11.88 -10.21
C ARG A 199 13.23 -12.04 -8.72
N THR A 200 12.13 -11.48 -8.20
CA THR A 200 11.82 -11.53 -6.77
C THR A 200 11.26 -12.89 -6.36
N PHE A 201 10.41 -13.49 -7.18
CA PHE A 201 9.57 -14.60 -6.73
C PHE A 201 9.93 -15.97 -7.31
N GLU A 202 10.59 -16.09 -8.49
CA GLU A 202 10.82 -17.38 -9.14
C GLU A 202 11.58 -18.40 -8.31
N SER A 203 12.37 -17.98 -7.32
CA SER A 203 13.23 -18.87 -6.52
C SER A 203 12.62 -19.32 -5.20
N ILE A 204 11.40 -18.89 -4.86
CA ILE A 204 10.72 -19.26 -3.60
C ILE A 204 9.51 -20.17 -3.87
N GLU A 205 9.16 -21.04 -2.91
CA GLU A 205 8.08 -22.01 -3.10
C GLU A 205 6.71 -21.34 -3.32
N CYS A 206 6.43 -20.26 -2.60
CA CYS A 206 5.19 -19.49 -2.80
C CYS A 206 5.25 -18.52 -3.99
N GLY A 207 6.33 -18.51 -4.76
CA GLY A 207 6.60 -17.49 -5.78
C GLY A 207 5.57 -17.46 -6.89
N GLU A 208 5.15 -18.61 -7.41
CA GLU A 208 4.12 -18.68 -8.45
C GLU A 208 2.79 -18.04 -8.00
N TYR A 209 2.43 -18.19 -6.73
CA TYR A 209 1.26 -17.52 -6.17
C TYR A 209 1.36 -15.99 -6.28
N PHE A 210 2.50 -15.40 -5.93
CA PHE A 210 2.69 -13.94 -5.99
C PHE A 210 2.84 -13.43 -7.41
N ILE A 211 3.47 -14.18 -8.33
CA ILE A 211 3.52 -13.85 -9.75
C ILE A 211 2.10 -13.78 -10.33
N ASN A 212 1.28 -14.82 -10.11
CA ASN A 212 -0.11 -14.86 -10.55
C ASN A 212 -0.96 -13.72 -9.93
N LEU A 213 -0.69 -13.37 -8.68
CA LEU A 213 -1.38 -12.29 -7.98
C LEU A 213 -1.06 -10.92 -8.59
N TRP A 214 0.21 -10.70 -8.96
CA TRP A 214 0.62 -9.48 -9.66
C TRP A 214 0.03 -9.41 -11.09
N GLU A 215 0.05 -10.51 -11.83
CA GLU A 215 -0.59 -10.58 -13.15
C GLU A 215 -2.10 -10.31 -13.08
N GLU A 216 -2.75 -10.80 -12.01
CA GLU A 216 -4.17 -10.52 -11.75
C GLU A 216 -4.41 -9.03 -11.51
N PHE A 217 -3.55 -8.39 -10.69
CA PHE A 217 -3.61 -6.94 -10.46
C PHE A 217 -3.46 -6.16 -11.77
N GLU A 218 -2.45 -6.46 -12.58
CA GLU A 218 -2.20 -5.80 -13.86
C GLU A 218 -3.35 -5.99 -14.85
N SER A 219 -3.96 -7.17 -14.86
CA SER A 219 -5.09 -7.46 -15.77
C SER A 219 -6.38 -6.73 -15.40
N LYS A 220 -6.59 -6.37 -14.11
CA LYS A 220 -7.80 -5.71 -13.57
C LYS A 220 -9.12 -6.44 -13.88
N ARG A 221 -9.04 -7.76 -14.12
CA ARG A 221 -10.21 -8.55 -14.58
C ARG A 221 -11.11 -9.04 -13.45
N THR A 222 -10.56 -9.22 -12.26
CA THR A 222 -11.33 -9.64 -11.09
C THR A 222 -11.82 -8.44 -10.28
N VAL A 223 -12.87 -8.65 -9.49
CA VAL A 223 -13.41 -7.62 -8.59
C VAL A 223 -12.34 -7.15 -7.60
N ILE A 224 -11.53 -8.08 -7.06
CA ILE A 224 -10.47 -7.77 -6.11
C ILE A 224 -9.37 -6.94 -6.77
N ALA A 225 -8.89 -7.35 -7.95
CA ALA A 225 -7.87 -6.62 -8.70
C ALA A 225 -8.35 -5.22 -9.10
N ARG A 226 -9.61 -5.11 -9.52
CA ARG A 226 -10.21 -3.81 -9.84
C ARG A 226 -10.27 -2.90 -8.61
N LEU A 227 -10.69 -3.44 -7.47
CA LEU A 227 -10.76 -2.69 -6.22
C LEU A 227 -9.37 -2.25 -5.74
N ALA A 228 -8.37 -3.14 -5.80
CA ALA A 228 -6.98 -2.80 -5.48
C ALA A 228 -6.44 -1.68 -6.38
N TYR A 229 -6.71 -1.75 -7.69
CA TYR A 229 -6.36 -0.70 -8.64
C TYR A 229 -7.06 0.63 -8.35
N GLU A 230 -8.35 0.61 -8.00
CA GLU A 230 -9.07 1.83 -7.62
C GLU A 230 -8.52 2.43 -6.31
N ILE A 231 -8.09 1.61 -5.36
CA ILE A 231 -7.44 2.07 -4.11
C ILE A 231 -6.09 2.72 -4.42
N ASP A 232 -5.27 2.16 -5.32
CA ASP A 232 -4.01 2.76 -5.77
C ASP A 232 -4.25 4.18 -6.34
N LYS A 233 -5.18 4.31 -7.27
CA LYS A 233 -5.49 5.60 -7.87
C LYS A 233 -6.14 6.59 -6.90
N LEU A 234 -6.97 6.08 -5.98
CA LEU A 234 -7.57 6.92 -4.94
C LEU A 234 -6.51 7.45 -3.96
N ASP A 235 -5.51 6.65 -3.58
CA ASP A 235 -4.41 7.11 -2.74
C ASP A 235 -3.73 8.33 -3.37
N ALA A 236 -3.37 8.27 -4.64
CA ALA A 236 -2.76 9.38 -5.36
C ALA A 236 -3.66 10.64 -5.38
N VAL A 237 -4.97 10.48 -5.59
CA VAL A 237 -5.94 11.59 -5.56
C VAL A 237 -6.05 12.20 -4.16
N LEU A 238 -6.12 11.37 -3.12
CA LEU A 238 -6.20 11.84 -1.73
C LEU A 238 -4.92 12.55 -1.30
N LYS A 239 -3.75 12.05 -1.72
CA LYS A 239 -2.46 12.69 -1.49
C LYS A 239 -2.38 14.03 -2.23
N ALA A 240 -2.82 14.09 -3.49
CA ALA A 240 -2.89 15.33 -4.24
C ALA A 240 -3.78 16.36 -3.56
N ASN A 241 -4.94 15.94 -3.03
CA ASN A 241 -5.83 16.80 -2.23
C ASN A 241 -5.12 17.33 -0.97
N TYR A 242 -4.46 16.46 -0.21
CA TYR A 242 -3.69 16.87 0.95
C TYR A 242 -2.63 17.92 0.59
N LEU A 243 -1.81 17.65 -0.44
CA LEU A 243 -0.77 18.56 -0.89
C LEU A 243 -1.31 19.88 -1.47
N THR A 244 -2.49 19.86 -2.08
CA THR A 244 -3.17 21.07 -2.55
C THR A 244 -3.40 22.05 -1.40
N HIS A 245 -3.87 21.56 -0.26
CA HIS A 245 -4.13 22.37 0.92
C HIS A 245 -2.84 22.79 1.64
N GLU A 246 -1.88 21.87 1.80
CA GLU A 246 -0.60 22.15 2.46
C GLU A 246 0.25 23.19 1.69
N LEU A 247 0.23 23.12 0.36
CA LEU A 247 1.07 23.95 -0.50
C LEU A 247 0.32 25.12 -1.15
N ASN A 248 -1.00 25.23 -0.93
CA ASN A 248 -1.89 26.18 -1.61
C ASN A 248 -1.78 26.10 -3.16
N ARG A 249 -1.76 24.86 -3.71
CA ARG A 249 -1.57 24.58 -5.13
C ARG A 249 -2.72 23.75 -5.69
N ILE A 250 -3.77 24.43 -6.13
CA ILE A 250 -4.97 23.78 -6.70
C ILE A 250 -4.69 22.99 -7.99
N ASP A 251 -3.61 23.31 -8.68
CA ASP A 251 -3.17 22.60 -9.88
C ASP A 251 -2.87 21.12 -9.59
N LEU A 252 -2.36 20.78 -8.41
CA LEU A 252 -2.03 19.39 -8.04
C LEU A 252 -3.27 18.51 -8.08
N ILE A 253 -4.32 18.86 -7.34
CA ILE A 253 -5.53 18.03 -7.31
C ILE A 253 -6.24 18.02 -8.67
N LYS A 254 -6.23 19.14 -9.40
CA LYS A 254 -6.88 19.23 -10.70
C LYS A 254 -6.30 18.25 -11.70
N ASP A 255 -4.98 18.16 -11.79
CA ASP A 255 -4.30 17.23 -12.72
C ASP A 255 -4.69 15.77 -12.45
N PHE A 256 -4.64 15.34 -11.18
CA PHE A 256 -5.00 13.97 -10.81
C PHE A 256 -6.49 13.71 -11.02
N PHE A 257 -7.33 14.66 -10.65
CA PHE A 257 -8.77 14.51 -10.74
C PHE A 257 -9.24 14.40 -12.19
N ASP A 258 -8.83 15.33 -13.05
CA ASP A 258 -9.18 15.36 -14.48
C ASP A 258 -8.72 14.09 -15.20
N TYR A 259 -7.55 13.56 -14.82
CA TYR A 259 -6.99 12.35 -15.39
C TYR A 259 -7.84 11.12 -15.06
N GLU A 260 -8.20 10.94 -13.78
CA GLU A 260 -8.97 9.79 -13.33
C GLU A 260 -10.46 9.88 -13.73
N GLU A 261 -11.02 11.09 -13.79
CA GLU A 261 -12.40 11.31 -14.26
C GLU A 261 -12.53 10.94 -15.75
N LYS A 262 -11.60 11.35 -16.60
CA LYS A 262 -11.59 11.00 -18.03
C LYS A 262 -11.53 9.49 -18.27
N ARG A 263 -10.84 8.76 -17.42
CA ARG A 263 -10.70 7.30 -17.49
C ARG A 263 -11.88 6.55 -16.88
N ASN A 264 -12.78 7.24 -16.19
CA ASN A 264 -13.84 6.63 -15.39
C ASN A 264 -13.29 5.55 -14.45
N THR A 265 -12.20 5.88 -13.75
CA THR A 265 -11.44 4.92 -12.93
C THR A 265 -12.28 4.37 -11.79
N PHE A 266 -13.01 5.24 -11.08
CA PHE A 266 -13.75 4.88 -9.87
C PHE A 266 -15.18 4.46 -10.19
N VAL A 267 -15.43 3.16 -10.18
CA VAL A 267 -16.75 2.57 -10.46
C VAL A 267 -17.31 1.79 -9.27
N SER A 268 -16.43 1.32 -8.36
CA SER A 268 -16.87 0.54 -7.19
C SER A 268 -17.62 1.40 -6.18
N SER A 269 -18.65 0.81 -5.57
CA SER A 269 -19.43 1.44 -4.49
C SER A 269 -18.62 1.72 -3.24
N GLU A 270 -17.51 1.02 -3.07
CA GLU A 270 -16.62 1.08 -1.93
C GLU A 270 -15.69 2.29 -1.97
N VAL A 271 -15.22 2.66 -3.16
CA VAL A 271 -14.16 3.67 -3.37
C VAL A 271 -14.72 4.97 -3.94
N LYS A 272 -15.60 4.89 -4.92
CA LYS A 272 -16.20 6.05 -5.61
C LYS A 272 -16.72 7.15 -4.67
N PRO A 273 -17.38 6.86 -3.54
CA PRO A 273 -17.85 7.90 -2.64
C PRO A 273 -16.74 8.73 -2.01
N LEU A 274 -15.51 8.20 -1.84
CA LEU A 274 -14.37 8.99 -1.38
C LEU A 274 -13.88 9.94 -2.47
N PHE A 275 -13.82 9.49 -3.71
CA PHE A 275 -13.49 10.34 -4.85
C PHE A 275 -14.49 11.50 -5.00
N GLU A 276 -15.80 11.25 -4.84
CA GLU A 276 -16.83 12.29 -4.90
C GLU A 276 -16.74 13.31 -3.74
N ILE A 277 -16.26 12.90 -2.56
CA ILE A 277 -15.96 13.84 -1.48
C ILE A 277 -14.85 14.80 -1.90
N VAL A 278 -13.75 14.30 -2.47
CA VAL A 278 -12.65 15.14 -2.97
C VAL A 278 -13.17 16.11 -4.03
N ARG A 279 -14.03 15.64 -4.94
CA ARG A 279 -14.69 16.46 -5.95
C ARG A 279 -15.47 17.62 -5.32
N SER A 280 -16.32 17.30 -4.35
CA SER A 280 -17.19 18.28 -3.69
C SER A 280 -16.43 19.35 -2.92
N LEU A 281 -15.22 19.03 -2.44
CA LEU A 281 -14.38 19.95 -1.69
C LEU A 281 -13.60 20.93 -2.59
N ASN A 282 -13.18 20.49 -3.76
CA ASN A 282 -12.26 21.23 -4.63
C ASN A 282 -12.91 21.83 -5.88
N PHE A 283 -14.02 21.27 -6.35
CA PHE A 283 -14.68 21.65 -7.61
C PHE A 283 -16.17 21.92 -7.36
N LYS A 284 -16.49 23.16 -7.00
CA LYS A 284 -17.88 23.64 -6.84
C LYS A 284 -18.39 24.20 -8.14
#